data_c26d69b193542332ad100e26ef35870f
#
_entry.id   c26d69b193542332ad100e26ef35870f
#
_cell.length_a   1.000
_cell.length_b   1.000
_cell.length_c   1.000
_cell.angle_alpha   90.00
_cell.angle_beta   90.00
_cell.angle_gamma   90.00
#
_symmetry.space_group_name_H-M   'P 1'
#
loop_
_entity.id
_entity.type
_entity.pdbx_description
1 polymer ?
#
loop_
_entity_poly.entity_id
_entity_poly.type
_entity_poly.pdbx_seq_one_letter_code
_entity_poly.pdbx_strand_id
1 'polypeptide(L)'
;MMTSRERVERAIRFEEPDRVPFNFWMDRRRMAGLNRKYGEDFRITRYDADVVEAMGMVPFPTGRFEEQAGTEWMVKPLFKDWNETPDIALPDPSDPVLTANVEAVLKRYPDKAVIPNLPNVLTHVESMVSQADFFMDLMDEPELVGQFFHRMSDIMAAVAERLCKLDITALYVMDDIAANSGLMMSPAQVREHILPHWKKVIDVAHANNKPVFFHSDGKVVELYDVFADELKVRMLNPLQPDLQDCGEFAEAYKGRTGIYGGLYTGRIHMMAPDEIRAHVFDLFEKAGQGGGLVVSSHDLDISTTENQLEALVGAIKECAY
;
A
#
# COMPACT_ATOMS: atom_id res chain seq x y z
N MET A 1 -1.32 -23.99 -16.31
CA MET A 1 -0.48 -23.04 -15.54
C MET A 1 -1.39 -21.89 -15.17
N MET A 2 -1.44 -21.48 -13.90
CA MET A 2 -2.27 -20.36 -13.47
C MET A 2 -1.78 -19.04 -14.08
N THR A 3 -2.70 -18.12 -14.39
CA THR A 3 -2.35 -16.73 -14.66
C THR A 3 -1.89 -16.04 -13.38
N SER A 4 -1.18 -14.94 -13.51
CA SER A 4 -0.79 -14.13 -12.35
C SER A 4 -2.01 -13.68 -11.53
N ARG A 5 -3.09 -13.27 -12.20
CA ARG A 5 -4.34 -12.87 -11.58
C ARG A 5 -4.95 -14.01 -10.76
N GLU A 6 -5.13 -15.19 -11.35
CA GLU A 6 -5.67 -16.37 -10.66
C GLU A 6 -4.84 -16.73 -9.42
N ARG A 7 -3.51 -16.61 -9.52
CA ARG A 7 -2.58 -16.89 -8.41
C ARG A 7 -2.79 -15.94 -7.24
N VAL A 8 -2.88 -14.63 -7.51
CA VAL A 8 -3.16 -13.61 -6.48
C VAL A 8 -4.55 -13.78 -5.89
N GLU A 9 -5.57 -14.02 -6.72
CA GLU A 9 -6.94 -14.23 -6.26
C GLU A 9 -7.07 -15.46 -5.32
N ARG A 10 -6.32 -16.54 -5.60
CA ARG A 10 -6.28 -17.69 -4.69
C ARG A 10 -5.61 -17.34 -3.38
N ALA A 11 -4.44 -16.69 -3.40
CA ALA A 11 -3.78 -16.25 -2.19
C ALA A 11 -4.69 -15.36 -1.32
N ILE A 12 -5.40 -14.41 -1.93
CA ILE A 12 -6.38 -13.55 -1.25
C ILE A 12 -7.51 -14.36 -0.59
N ARG A 13 -7.92 -15.49 -1.17
CA ARG A 13 -8.96 -16.36 -0.62
C ARG A 13 -8.45 -17.38 0.40
N PHE A 14 -7.15 -17.35 0.73
CA PHE A 14 -6.48 -18.37 1.56
C PHE A 14 -6.59 -19.76 0.93
N GLU A 15 -6.42 -19.83 -0.38
CA GLU A 15 -6.30 -21.04 -1.16
C GLU A 15 -4.86 -21.10 -1.71
N GLU A 16 -4.28 -22.28 -1.76
CA GLU A 16 -2.92 -22.48 -2.27
C GLU A 16 -2.88 -22.32 -3.80
N PRO A 17 -2.13 -21.34 -4.34
CA PRO A 17 -1.85 -21.27 -5.78
C PRO A 17 -0.75 -22.26 -6.18
N ASP A 18 -0.35 -22.28 -7.45
CA ASP A 18 0.76 -23.12 -7.93
C ASP A 18 2.14 -22.71 -7.36
N ARG A 19 2.32 -21.44 -7.02
CA ARG A 19 3.44 -20.86 -6.27
C ARG A 19 3.00 -19.59 -5.56
N VAL A 20 3.79 -19.09 -4.62
CA VAL A 20 3.49 -17.82 -3.97
C VAL A 20 3.55 -16.66 -4.98
N PRO A 21 2.51 -15.79 -5.03
CA PRO A 21 2.53 -14.61 -5.88
C PRO A 21 3.41 -13.52 -5.29
N PHE A 22 3.89 -12.61 -6.15
CA PHE A 22 4.78 -11.54 -5.70
C PHE A 22 4.67 -10.26 -6.50
N ASN A 23 5.14 -9.18 -5.86
CA ASN A 23 5.54 -7.91 -6.44
C ASN A 23 6.74 -7.39 -5.63
N PHE A 24 7.34 -6.28 -6.03
CA PHE A 24 8.30 -5.53 -5.22
C PHE A 24 8.44 -4.10 -5.73
N TRP A 25 8.76 -3.20 -4.80
CA TRP A 25 9.09 -1.82 -5.08
C TRP A 25 10.55 -1.55 -4.74
N MET A 26 11.11 -0.48 -5.32
CA MET A 26 12.46 -0.03 -5.03
C MET A 26 12.62 1.45 -5.33
N ASP A 27 13.73 2.04 -4.88
CA ASP A 27 14.08 3.44 -5.16
C ASP A 27 13.76 3.83 -6.60
N ARG A 28 13.09 4.96 -6.79
CA ARG A 28 12.60 5.43 -8.10
C ARG A 28 13.71 5.58 -9.15
N ARG A 29 14.91 6.01 -8.74
CA ARG A 29 16.07 6.19 -9.63
C ARG A 29 16.60 4.84 -10.11
N ARG A 30 16.61 3.85 -9.20
CA ARG A 30 16.99 2.48 -9.51
C ARG A 30 15.97 1.85 -10.46
N MET A 31 14.68 1.99 -10.17
CA MET A 31 13.60 1.54 -11.07
C MET A 31 13.73 2.14 -12.46
N ALA A 32 13.92 3.47 -12.56
CA ALA A 32 14.08 4.13 -13.84
C ALA A 32 15.28 3.59 -14.64
N GLY A 33 16.39 3.25 -13.94
CA GLY A 33 17.57 2.62 -14.55
C GLY A 33 17.27 1.24 -15.12
N LEU A 34 16.59 0.40 -14.36
CA LEU A 34 16.23 -0.96 -14.78
C LEU A 34 15.16 -0.96 -15.86
N ASN A 35 14.20 -0.03 -15.81
CA ASN A 35 13.20 0.14 -16.88
C ASN A 35 13.84 0.53 -18.22
N ARG A 36 14.88 1.38 -18.21
CA ARG A 36 15.63 1.68 -19.44
C ARG A 36 16.38 0.46 -19.99
N LYS A 37 16.84 -0.44 -19.10
CA LYS A 37 17.59 -1.64 -19.49
C LYS A 37 16.70 -2.79 -19.98
N TYR A 38 15.57 -3.02 -19.32
CA TYR A 38 14.73 -4.21 -19.53
C TYR A 38 13.34 -3.93 -20.12
N GLY A 39 13.03 -2.69 -20.41
CA GLY A 39 11.74 -2.24 -20.88
C GLY A 39 10.86 -1.71 -19.76
N GLU A 40 9.78 -1.03 -20.14
CA GLU A 40 8.85 -0.41 -19.22
C GLU A 40 8.27 -1.45 -18.26
N ASP A 41 8.31 -1.14 -16.98
CA ASP A 41 8.04 -2.02 -15.85
C ASP A 41 8.84 -3.33 -15.88
N PHE A 42 10.14 -3.22 -15.56
CA PHE A 42 11.06 -4.36 -15.55
C PHE A 42 10.61 -5.48 -14.58
N ARG A 43 9.80 -5.18 -13.58
CA ARG A 43 9.24 -6.18 -12.66
C ARG A 43 8.37 -7.18 -13.43
N ILE A 44 7.63 -6.69 -14.41
CA ILE A 44 6.80 -7.52 -15.31
C ILE A 44 7.63 -8.10 -16.43
N THR A 45 8.37 -7.25 -17.17
CA THR A 45 9.06 -7.67 -18.40
C THR A 45 10.24 -8.61 -18.15
N ARG A 46 10.95 -8.44 -17.05
CA ARG A 46 12.12 -9.27 -16.69
C ARG A 46 11.79 -10.38 -15.71
N TYR A 47 10.96 -10.08 -14.71
CA TYR A 47 10.74 -10.98 -13.59
C TYR A 47 9.36 -11.64 -13.57
N ASP A 48 8.42 -11.20 -14.40
CA ASP A 48 7.06 -11.71 -14.45
C ASP A 48 6.32 -11.60 -13.11
N ALA A 49 6.47 -10.47 -12.43
CA ALA A 49 5.73 -10.18 -11.19
C ALA A 49 4.21 -10.33 -11.40
N ASP A 50 3.52 -10.78 -10.37
CA ASP A 50 2.10 -11.15 -10.46
C ASP A 50 1.16 -9.95 -10.30
N VAL A 51 1.58 -8.94 -9.53
CA VAL A 51 0.76 -7.77 -9.20
C VAL A 51 1.25 -6.55 -9.98
N VAL A 52 0.30 -5.81 -10.54
CA VAL A 52 0.53 -4.47 -11.11
C VAL A 52 -0.24 -3.46 -10.26
N GLU A 53 0.50 -2.65 -9.55
CA GLU A 53 -0.08 -1.51 -8.83
C GLU A 53 -0.25 -0.34 -9.79
N ALA A 54 -1.46 0.16 -9.89
CA ALA A 54 -1.81 1.30 -10.74
C ALA A 54 -2.22 2.49 -9.87
N MET A 55 -1.60 3.65 -10.08
CA MET A 55 -1.97 4.83 -9.30
C MET A 55 -3.38 5.31 -9.66
N GLY A 56 -4.30 5.26 -8.71
CA GLY A 56 -5.57 5.94 -8.72
C GLY A 56 -5.38 7.34 -8.11
N MET A 57 -4.72 8.23 -8.87
CA MET A 57 -4.36 9.55 -8.35
C MET A 57 -5.55 10.46 -8.18
N VAL A 58 -5.79 10.92 -6.96
CA VAL A 58 -6.67 12.06 -6.69
C VAL A 58 -5.79 13.28 -6.46
N PRO A 59 -5.76 14.27 -7.37
CA PRO A 59 -4.82 15.37 -7.32
C PRO A 59 -5.28 16.46 -6.32
N PHE A 60 -5.28 16.14 -5.05
CA PHE A 60 -5.49 17.12 -4.00
C PHE A 60 -4.41 18.20 -4.06
N PRO A 61 -4.73 19.46 -3.74
CA PRO A 61 -3.73 20.51 -3.68
C PRO A 61 -2.73 20.24 -2.56
N THR A 62 -1.48 20.67 -2.76
CA THR A 62 -0.38 20.43 -1.82
C THR A 62 0.27 21.73 -1.36
N GLY A 63 0.99 21.67 -0.26
CA GLY A 63 1.96 22.69 0.11
C GLY A 63 3.08 22.80 -0.92
N ARG A 64 3.97 23.77 -0.72
CA ARG A 64 5.17 23.89 -1.57
C ARG A 64 6.32 23.11 -0.97
N PHE A 65 6.93 22.26 -1.79
CA PHE A 65 8.10 21.48 -1.45
C PHE A 65 9.33 21.97 -2.19
N GLU A 66 10.50 21.83 -1.56
CA GLU A 66 11.79 22.06 -2.19
C GLU A 66 12.72 20.88 -1.88
N GLU A 67 13.49 20.44 -2.87
CA GLU A 67 14.45 19.36 -2.72
C GLU A 67 15.74 19.91 -2.09
N GLN A 68 16.19 19.28 -0.99
CA GLN A 68 17.48 19.58 -0.35
C GLN A 68 18.20 18.25 -0.08
N ALA A 69 19.39 18.09 -0.63
CA ALA A 69 20.22 16.90 -0.47
C ALA A 69 19.52 15.57 -0.84
N GLY A 70 18.62 15.59 -1.84
CA GLY A 70 17.89 14.41 -2.30
C GLY A 70 16.62 14.10 -1.49
N THR A 71 16.23 14.98 -0.57
CA THR A 71 15.00 14.86 0.22
C THR A 71 14.10 16.07 -0.06
N GLU A 72 12.80 15.82 -0.26
CA GLU A 72 11.80 16.86 -0.41
C GLU A 72 11.33 17.35 0.97
N TRP A 73 11.37 18.67 1.17
CA TRP A 73 10.92 19.32 2.40
C TRP A 73 9.80 20.30 2.11
N MET A 74 8.75 20.26 2.91
CA MET A 74 7.69 21.28 2.84
C MET A 74 8.25 22.60 3.34
N VAL A 75 8.36 23.58 2.42
CA VAL A 75 8.85 24.95 2.74
C VAL A 75 7.70 25.94 2.96
N LYS A 76 6.50 25.59 2.51
CA LYS A 76 5.29 26.37 2.76
C LYS A 76 4.06 25.45 2.78
N PRO A 77 3.30 25.40 3.89
CA PRO A 77 2.04 24.67 3.94
C PRO A 77 1.01 25.28 2.98
N LEU A 78 0.02 24.48 2.57
CA LEU A 78 -1.09 24.92 1.74
C LEU A 78 -1.94 25.98 2.44
N PHE A 79 -2.20 25.77 3.73
CA PHE A 79 -2.92 26.67 4.63
C PHE A 79 -2.28 26.61 6.03
N LYS A 80 -2.65 27.54 6.90
CA LYS A 80 -2.17 27.62 8.29
C LYS A 80 -3.29 27.61 9.32
N ASP A 81 -4.50 27.86 8.88
CA ASP A 81 -5.70 27.93 9.71
C ASP A 81 -6.76 27.03 9.07
N TRP A 82 -7.29 26.09 9.85
CA TRP A 82 -8.32 25.15 9.38
C TRP A 82 -9.61 25.85 8.96
N ASN A 83 -9.86 27.08 9.40
CA ASN A 83 -10.95 27.93 8.93
C ASN A 83 -10.80 28.34 7.45
N GLU A 84 -9.61 28.23 6.87
CA GLU A 84 -9.37 28.49 5.44
C GLU A 84 -9.80 27.30 4.55
N THR A 85 -9.94 26.10 5.14
CA THR A 85 -10.18 24.86 4.37
C THR A 85 -11.48 24.83 3.57
N PRO A 86 -12.60 25.48 3.96
CA PRO A 86 -13.81 25.55 3.14
C PRO A 86 -13.58 26.15 1.74
N ASP A 87 -12.64 27.06 1.62
CA ASP A 87 -12.32 27.77 0.35
C ASP A 87 -11.31 27.00 -0.52
N ILE A 88 -10.73 25.91 -0.02
CA ILE A 88 -9.80 25.09 -0.80
C ILE A 88 -10.58 24.34 -1.89
N ALA A 89 -10.18 24.58 -3.15
CA ALA A 89 -10.71 23.85 -4.29
C ALA A 89 -10.23 22.40 -4.25
N LEU A 90 -11.16 21.48 -4.09
CA LEU A 90 -10.89 20.04 -4.09
C LEU A 90 -11.19 19.44 -5.48
N PRO A 91 -10.57 18.28 -5.81
CA PRO A 91 -10.77 17.61 -7.10
C PRO A 91 -12.22 17.21 -7.34
N ASP A 92 -12.66 17.29 -8.60
CA ASP A 92 -13.94 16.70 -9.01
C ASP A 92 -13.81 15.17 -9.11
N PRO A 93 -14.50 14.39 -8.28
CA PRO A 93 -14.41 12.93 -8.32
C PRO A 93 -14.96 12.32 -9.62
N SER A 94 -15.70 13.09 -10.43
CA SER A 94 -16.22 12.63 -11.71
C SER A 94 -15.24 12.76 -12.87
N ASP A 95 -14.10 13.44 -12.69
CA ASP A 95 -13.11 13.65 -13.74
C ASP A 95 -12.61 12.29 -14.28
N PRO A 96 -12.74 12.03 -15.59
CA PRO A 96 -12.27 10.80 -16.22
C PRO A 96 -10.76 10.51 -16.02
N VAL A 97 -9.95 11.54 -15.82
CA VAL A 97 -8.51 11.39 -15.63
C VAL A 97 -8.18 10.53 -14.41
N LEU A 98 -9.04 10.51 -13.38
CA LEU A 98 -8.82 9.80 -12.12
C LEU A 98 -8.82 8.26 -12.27
N THR A 99 -9.43 7.73 -13.32
CA THR A 99 -9.47 6.28 -13.60
C THR A 99 -8.67 5.89 -14.85
N ALA A 100 -8.32 6.85 -15.70
CA ALA A 100 -7.73 6.60 -17.02
C ALA A 100 -6.43 5.75 -16.97
N ASN A 101 -5.58 5.99 -15.97
CA ASN A 101 -4.35 5.20 -15.80
C ASN A 101 -4.69 3.73 -15.47
N VAL A 102 -5.63 3.49 -14.57
CA VAL A 102 -6.05 2.14 -14.19
C VAL A 102 -6.67 1.39 -15.37
N GLU A 103 -7.51 2.07 -16.15
CA GLU A 103 -8.09 1.51 -17.39
C GLU A 103 -7.01 1.12 -18.43
N ALA A 104 -5.99 1.98 -18.59
CA ALA A 104 -4.87 1.69 -19.47
C ALA A 104 -4.04 0.49 -18.99
N VAL A 105 -3.80 0.37 -17.68
CA VAL A 105 -3.08 -0.74 -17.07
C VAL A 105 -3.86 -2.05 -17.22
N LEU A 106 -5.16 -2.05 -16.96
CA LEU A 106 -6.03 -3.22 -17.13
C LEU A 106 -6.00 -3.72 -18.58
N LYS A 107 -6.07 -2.80 -19.54
CA LYS A 107 -5.98 -3.16 -20.96
C LYS A 107 -4.61 -3.72 -21.35
N ARG A 108 -3.55 -3.21 -20.73
CA ARG A 108 -2.16 -3.61 -21.04
C ARG A 108 -1.80 -4.96 -20.43
N TYR A 109 -2.31 -5.27 -19.23
CA TYR A 109 -1.94 -6.43 -18.45
C TYR A 109 -3.17 -7.28 -18.05
N PRO A 110 -3.90 -7.86 -19.01
CA PRO A 110 -5.18 -8.54 -18.73
C PRO A 110 -5.05 -9.78 -17.83
N ASP A 111 -3.87 -10.42 -17.81
CA ASP A 111 -3.61 -11.63 -17.02
C ASP A 111 -2.91 -11.36 -15.69
N LYS A 112 -2.64 -10.08 -15.37
CA LYS A 112 -2.04 -9.68 -14.11
C LYS A 112 -3.09 -9.27 -13.08
N ALA A 113 -2.73 -9.38 -11.80
CA ALA A 113 -3.55 -8.82 -10.74
C ALA A 113 -3.34 -7.29 -10.68
N VAL A 114 -4.30 -6.54 -11.19
CA VAL A 114 -4.25 -5.07 -11.15
C VAL A 114 -4.91 -4.59 -9.87
N ILE A 115 -4.14 -3.88 -9.04
CA ILE A 115 -4.60 -3.28 -7.78
C ILE A 115 -4.34 -1.76 -7.82
N PRO A 116 -5.36 -0.92 -7.97
CA PRO A 116 -5.17 0.53 -7.93
C PRO A 116 -4.89 1.00 -6.51
N ASN A 117 -3.84 1.83 -6.39
CA ASN A 117 -3.45 2.49 -5.15
C ASN A 117 -4.31 3.74 -4.95
N LEU A 118 -4.95 3.86 -3.81
CA LEU A 118 -5.75 5.02 -3.43
C LEU A 118 -5.25 5.57 -2.08
N PRO A 119 -4.34 6.56 -2.09
CA PRO A 119 -3.94 7.27 -0.87
C PRO A 119 -5.14 7.86 -0.15
N ASN A 120 -5.14 7.85 1.19
CA ASN A 120 -6.26 8.31 1.99
C ASN A 120 -5.94 9.61 2.76
N VAL A 121 -6.74 9.97 3.75
CA VAL A 121 -6.77 11.32 4.35
C VAL A 121 -5.44 11.74 4.97
N LEU A 122 -4.73 10.86 5.68
CA LEU A 122 -3.44 11.19 6.30
C LEU A 122 -2.37 11.45 5.26
N THR A 123 -2.23 10.55 4.28
CA THR A 123 -1.26 10.71 3.18
C THR A 123 -1.46 12.02 2.44
N HIS A 124 -2.70 12.45 2.23
CA HIS A 124 -2.97 13.72 1.56
C HIS A 124 -2.73 14.91 2.47
N VAL A 125 -3.16 14.87 3.73
CA VAL A 125 -2.99 16.01 4.64
C VAL A 125 -1.52 16.28 4.95
N GLU A 126 -0.68 15.25 5.04
CA GLU A 126 0.77 15.39 5.20
C GLU A 126 1.43 16.11 4.02
N SER A 127 0.80 16.10 2.85
CA SER A 127 1.24 16.90 1.71
C SER A 127 0.74 18.36 1.74
N MET A 128 -0.20 18.69 2.60
CA MET A 128 -0.82 20.01 2.71
C MET A 128 -0.25 20.87 3.84
N VAL A 129 -0.07 20.24 5.01
CA VAL A 129 0.44 20.89 6.22
C VAL A 129 1.55 20.07 6.83
N SER A 130 2.37 20.66 7.72
CA SER A 130 3.40 19.87 8.39
C SER A 130 2.77 18.83 9.31
N GLN A 131 3.38 17.64 9.39
CA GLN A 131 2.90 16.58 10.25
C GLN A 131 2.79 17.01 11.72
N ALA A 132 3.74 17.82 12.21
CA ALA A 132 3.72 18.29 13.59
C ALA A 132 2.55 19.24 13.84
N ASP A 133 2.29 20.19 12.95
CA ASP A 133 1.14 21.10 13.06
C ASP A 133 -0.17 20.31 12.97
N PHE A 134 -0.28 19.38 12.04
CA PHE A 134 -1.46 18.52 11.88
C PHE A 134 -1.83 17.79 13.17
N PHE A 135 -0.85 17.11 13.83
CA PHE A 135 -1.16 16.38 15.05
C PHE A 135 -1.52 17.29 16.24
N MET A 136 -0.95 18.50 16.31
CA MET A 136 -1.36 19.49 17.30
C MET A 136 -2.79 19.97 17.03
N ASP A 137 -3.07 20.36 15.80
CA ASP A 137 -4.37 20.89 15.39
C ASP A 137 -5.49 19.86 15.52
N LEU A 138 -5.18 18.58 15.27
CA LEU A 138 -6.13 17.49 15.48
C LEU A 138 -6.59 17.40 16.94
N MET A 139 -5.75 17.80 17.89
CA MET A 139 -6.10 17.84 19.32
C MET A 139 -6.78 19.14 19.72
N ASP A 140 -6.35 20.26 19.14
CA ASP A 140 -6.83 21.59 19.52
C ASP A 140 -8.13 21.96 18.77
N GLU A 141 -8.28 21.51 17.50
CA GLU A 141 -9.39 21.86 16.62
C GLU A 141 -9.99 20.63 15.90
N PRO A 142 -10.33 19.53 16.63
CA PRO A 142 -10.72 18.25 16.02
C PRO A 142 -11.95 18.34 15.10
N GLU A 143 -12.87 19.27 15.40
CA GLU A 143 -14.08 19.49 14.59
C GLU A 143 -13.74 20.05 13.20
N LEU A 144 -12.83 21.01 13.11
CA LEU A 144 -12.43 21.63 11.83
C LEU A 144 -11.63 20.63 10.99
N VAL A 145 -10.67 19.93 11.59
CA VAL A 145 -9.92 18.85 10.93
C VAL A 145 -10.88 17.77 10.44
N GLY A 146 -11.81 17.33 11.28
CA GLY A 146 -12.80 16.30 10.92
C GLY A 146 -13.71 16.72 9.76
N GLN A 147 -14.15 17.99 9.70
CA GLN A 147 -14.94 18.50 8.57
C GLN A 147 -14.15 18.44 7.25
N PHE A 148 -12.87 18.79 7.28
CA PHE A 148 -12.04 18.71 6.09
C PHE A 148 -11.79 17.25 5.66
N PHE A 149 -11.49 16.38 6.59
CA PHE A 149 -11.36 14.94 6.34
C PHE A 149 -12.63 14.32 5.77
N HIS A 150 -13.78 14.78 6.23
CA HIS A 150 -15.07 14.34 5.70
C HIS A 150 -15.22 14.68 4.22
N ARG A 151 -14.90 15.90 3.83
CA ARG A 151 -14.90 16.33 2.43
C ARG A 151 -13.93 15.54 1.56
N MET A 152 -12.69 15.32 2.06
CA MET A 152 -11.69 14.53 1.35
C MET A 152 -12.14 13.08 1.18
N SER A 153 -12.62 12.46 2.25
CA SER A 153 -13.07 11.06 2.22
C SER A 153 -14.33 10.85 1.36
N ASP A 154 -15.19 11.86 1.20
CA ASP A 154 -16.31 11.81 0.25
C ASP A 154 -15.82 11.72 -1.20
N ILE A 155 -14.81 12.51 -1.55
CA ILE A 155 -14.19 12.48 -2.88
C ILE A 155 -13.52 11.12 -3.12
N MET A 156 -12.75 10.64 -2.14
CA MET A 156 -12.06 9.36 -2.28
C MET A 156 -13.02 8.18 -2.34
N ALA A 157 -14.12 8.21 -1.61
CA ALA A 157 -15.17 7.21 -1.71
C ALA A 157 -15.82 7.22 -3.11
N ALA A 158 -16.08 8.39 -3.68
CA ALA A 158 -16.61 8.50 -5.04
C ALA A 158 -15.63 8.00 -6.11
N VAL A 159 -14.31 8.24 -5.93
CA VAL A 159 -13.27 7.68 -6.81
C VAL A 159 -13.17 6.16 -6.63
N ALA A 160 -13.19 5.67 -5.37
CA ALA A 160 -13.20 4.24 -5.07
C ALA A 160 -14.38 3.52 -5.74
N GLU A 161 -15.58 4.12 -5.73
CA GLU A 161 -16.78 3.58 -6.40
C GLU A 161 -16.55 3.41 -7.91
N ARG A 162 -15.88 4.37 -8.55
CA ARG A 162 -15.55 4.28 -9.99
C ARG A 162 -14.48 3.22 -10.26
N LEU A 163 -13.42 3.17 -9.45
CA LEU A 163 -12.37 2.17 -9.57
C LEU A 163 -12.90 0.75 -9.37
N CYS A 164 -13.79 0.56 -8.39
CA CYS A 164 -14.37 -0.74 -8.09
C CYS A 164 -15.33 -1.27 -9.18
N LYS A 165 -15.84 -0.41 -10.06
CA LYS A 165 -16.60 -0.81 -11.25
C LYS A 165 -15.73 -1.34 -12.39
N LEU A 166 -14.42 -1.09 -12.33
CA LEU A 166 -13.46 -1.66 -13.25
C LEU A 166 -13.14 -3.12 -12.88
N ASP A 167 -12.50 -3.84 -13.80
CA ASP A 167 -12.09 -5.24 -13.59
C ASP A 167 -10.79 -5.35 -12.77
N ILE A 168 -10.71 -4.61 -11.67
CA ILE A 168 -9.59 -4.66 -10.72
C ILE A 168 -9.66 -5.90 -9.83
N THR A 169 -8.50 -6.39 -9.39
CA THR A 169 -8.41 -7.55 -8.48
C THR A 169 -8.74 -7.17 -7.05
N ALA A 170 -8.27 -6.02 -6.57
CA ALA A 170 -8.54 -5.47 -5.25
C ALA A 170 -8.40 -3.96 -5.29
N LEU A 171 -8.95 -3.24 -4.29
CA LEU A 171 -8.63 -1.83 -4.04
C LEU A 171 -7.51 -1.76 -3.00
N TYR A 172 -6.49 -0.95 -3.24
CA TYR A 172 -5.37 -0.77 -2.33
C TYR A 172 -5.42 0.61 -1.67
N VAL A 173 -5.92 0.67 -0.44
CA VAL A 173 -6.00 1.88 0.36
C VAL A 173 -4.67 2.10 1.08
N MET A 174 -4.13 3.31 1.05
CA MET A 174 -2.82 3.63 1.60
C MET A 174 -2.95 4.82 2.56
N ASP A 175 -2.51 4.61 3.82
CA ASP A 175 -2.52 5.70 4.80
C ASP A 175 -1.58 5.38 5.97
N ASP A 176 -0.46 6.09 6.06
CA ASP A 176 0.53 5.84 7.11
C ASP A 176 0.06 6.37 8.46
N ILE A 177 0.00 5.49 9.45
CA ILE A 177 -0.46 5.79 10.82
C ILE A 177 0.59 5.47 11.88
N ALA A 178 1.72 4.89 11.48
CA ALA A 178 2.73 4.43 12.42
C ALA A 178 4.15 4.79 11.98
N ALA A 179 5.01 4.97 12.95
CA ALA A 179 6.45 4.99 12.81
C ALA A 179 7.03 3.62 13.23
N ASN A 180 8.35 3.44 13.09
CA ASN A 180 9.02 2.20 13.54
C ASN A 180 8.85 1.94 15.05
N SER A 181 8.62 2.96 15.86
CA SER A 181 8.41 2.87 17.31
C SER A 181 6.98 2.48 17.72
N GLY A 182 6.00 2.60 16.82
CA GLY A 182 4.57 2.36 17.08
C GLY A 182 3.68 3.42 16.43
N LEU A 183 2.42 3.44 16.82
CA LEU A 183 1.44 4.37 16.27
C LEU A 183 1.83 5.83 16.52
N MET A 184 1.51 6.72 15.59
CA MET A 184 1.71 8.17 15.72
C MET A 184 0.65 8.83 16.61
N MET A 185 -0.45 8.16 16.87
CA MET A 185 -1.49 8.55 17.82
C MET A 185 -2.05 7.32 18.55
N SER A 186 -2.73 7.49 19.67
CA SER A 186 -3.29 6.36 20.40
C SER A 186 -4.36 5.60 19.57
N PRO A 187 -4.58 4.30 19.82
CA PRO A 187 -5.66 3.56 19.16
C PRO A 187 -7.05 4.19 19.35
N ALA A 188 -7.29 4.85 20.46
CA ALA A 188 -8.55 5.58 20.72
C ALA A 188 -8.72 6.78 19.77
N GLN A 189 -7.65 7.56 19.60
CA GLN A 189 -7.65 8.70 18.64
C GLN A 189 -7.77 8.24 17.19
N VAL A 190 -7.12 7.13 16.83
CA VAL A 190 -7.31 6.53 15.49
C VAL A 190 -8.78 6.18 15.28
N ARG A 191 -9.44 5.56 16.27
CA ARG A 191 -10.85 5.19 16.16
C ARG A 191 -11.78 6.39 16.05
N GLU A 192 -11.46 7.46 16.77
CA GLU A 192 -12.27 8.67 16.81
C GLU A 192 -12.12 9.51 15.55
N HIS A 193 -10.87 9.74 15.11
CA HIS A 193 -10.58 10.77 14.10
C HIS A 193 -10.25 10.22 12.72
N ILE A 194 -9.76 8.98 12.59
CA ILE A 194 -9.23 8.45 11.32
C ILE A 194 -10.09 7.30 10.78
N LEU A 195 -10.42 6.35 11.64
CA LEU A 195 -11.16 5.14 11.25
C LEU A 195 -12.47 5.41 10.49
N PRO A 196 -13.29 6.45 10.83
CA PRO A 196 -14.50 6.75 10.07
C PRO A 196 -14.23 7.07 8.58
N HIS A 197 -13.09 7.68 8.28
CA HIS A 197 -12.69 8.06 6.93
C HIS A 197 -12.15 6.87 6.15
N TRP A 198 -11.35 6.01 6.78
CA TRP A 198 -10.93 4.73 6.20
C TRP A 198 -12.14 3.87 5.88
N LYS A 199 -13.03 3.73 6.87
CA LYS A 199 -14.23 2.90 6.72
C LYS A 199 -15.12 3.36 5.57
N LYS A 200 -15.31 4.66 5.39
CA LYS A 200 -16.09 5.22 4.29
C LYS A 200 -15.59 4.74 2.91
N VAL A 201 -14.30 4.78 2.67
CA VAL A 201 -13.68 4.33 1.40
C VAL A 201 -13.71 2.81 1.26
N ILE A 202 -13.41 2.09 2.34
CA ILE A 202 -13.33 0.63 2.37
C ILE A 202 -14.72 0.00 2.21
N ASP A 203 -15.76 0.56 2.84
CA ASP A 203 -17.14 0.08 2.70
C ASP A 203 -17.62 0.16 1.23
N VAL A 204 -17.17 1.14 0.46
CA VAL A 204 -17.44 1.22 -0.98
C VAL A 204 -16.84 0.02 -1.73
N ALA A 205 -15.61 -0.36 -1.42
CA ALA A 205 -14.99 -1.53 -2.05
C ALA A 205 -15.76 -2.82 -1.69
N HIS A 206 -16.15 -2.97 -0.42
CA HIS A 206 -16.95 -4.13 0.02
C HIS A 206 -18.33 -4.17 -0.64
N ALA A 207 -19.00 -3.03 -0.77
CA ALA A 207 -20.31 -2.94 -1.46
C ALA A 207 -20.22 -3.36 -2.94
N ASN A 208 -19.05 -3.19 -3.56
CA ASN A 208 -18.74 -3.64 -4.92
C ASN A 208 -18.08 -5.03 -4.98
N ASN A 209 -18.08 -5.79 -3.88
CA ASN A 209 -17.46 -7.12 -3.75
C ASN A 209 -15.96 -7.13 -4.10
N LYS A 210 -15.23 -6.03 -3.85
CA LYS A 210 -13.80 -5.95 -4.07
C LYS A 210 -13.05 -6.18 -2.75
N PRO A 211 -12.06 -7.09 -2.72
CA PRO A 211 -11.12 -7.20 -1.60
C PRO A 211 -10.38 -5.88 -1.39
N VAL A 212 -10.00 -5.61 -0.14
CA VAL A 212 -9.22 -4.42 0.20
C VAL A 212 -7.83 -4.84 0.66
N PHE A 213 -6.81 -4.22 0.07
CA PHE A 213 -5.46 -4.19 0.59
C PHE A 213 -5.29 -2.89 1.37
N PHE A 214 -4.57 -2.91 2.47
CA PHE A 214 -4.31 -1.71 3.24
C PHE A 214 -2.81 -1.56 3.48
N HIS A 215 -2.30 -0.35 3.24
CA HIS A 215 -0.91 0.00 3.50
C HIS A 215 -0.79 0.96 4.67
N SER A 216 0.12 0.64 5.56
CA SER A 216 0.73 1.57 6.49
C SER A 216 2.13 1.09 6.81
N ASP A 217 3.12 1.93 6.57
CA ASP A 217 4.45 1.68 7.10
C ASP A 217 4.48 1.71 8.61
N GLY A 218 5.55 1.19 9.19
CA GLY A 218 5.78 1.21 10.62
C GLY A 218 5.12 0.07 11.41
N LYS A 219 5.12 0.21 12.72
CA LYS A 219 4.64 -0.81 13.65
C LYS A 219 3.16 -0.60 13.98
N VAL A 220 2.27 -1.34 13.30
CA VAL A 220 0.80 -1.21 13.42
C VAL A 220 0.13 -2.31 14.26
N VAL A 221 0.89 -3.03 15.08
CA VAL A 221 0.42 -4.19 15.86
C VAL A 221 -0.85 -3.90 16.67
N GLU A 222 -0.97 -2.68 17.24
CA GLU A 222 -2.12 -2.27 18.06
C GLU A 222 -3.42 -2.10 17.25
N LEU A 223 -3.35 -2.10 15.91
CA LEU A 223 -4.49 -1.95 15.01
C LEU A 223 -4.83 -3.23 14.23
N TYR A 224 -4.17 -4.35 14.49
CA TYR A 224 -4.42 -5.59 13.75
C TYR A 224 -5.89 -6.02 13.78
N ASP A 225 -6.53 -5.95 14.95
CA ASP A 225 -7.96 -6.29 15.08
C ASP A 225 -8.86 -5.26 14.36
N VAL A 226 -8.45 -3.98 14.32
CA VAL A 226 -9.15 -2.95 13.53
C VAL A 226 -9.12 -3.30 12.05
N PHE A 227 -7.96 -3.64 11.53
CA PHE A 227 -7.82 -4.03 10.12
C PHE A 227 -8.55 -5.31 9.80
N ALA A 228 -8.42 -6.34 10.64
CA ALA A 228 -8.97 -7.66 10.37
C ALA A 228 -10.48 -7.74 10.59
N ASP A 229 -10.99 -7.20 11.68
CA ASP A 229 -12.36 -7.46 12.14
C ASP A 229 -13.30 -6.27 11.87
N GLU A 230 -12.85 -5.04 12.01
CA GLU A 230 -13.69 -3.86 11.81
C GLU A 230 -13.68 -3.40 10.35
N LEU A 231 -12.51 -3.28 9.74
CA LEU A 231 -12.33 -2.88 8.34
C LEU A 231 -12.36 -4.05 7.36
N LYS A 232 -12.21 -5.28 7.84
CA LYS A 232 -12.16 -6.51 7.03
C LYS A 232 -11.16 -6.38 5.87
N VAL A 233 -10.01 -5.79 6.14
CA VAL A 233 -8.89 -5.71 5.22
C VAL A 233 -8.44 -7.11 4.85
N ARG A 234 -8.32 -7.38 3.57
CA ARG A 234 -7.99 -8.73 3.11
C ARG A 234 -6.49 -9.00 3.08
N MET A 235 -5.68 -7.99 2.79
CA MET A 235 -4.22 -8.08 2.82
C MET A 235 -3.64 -6.83 3.48
N LEU A 236 -2.75 -7.00 4.45
CA LEU A 236 -2.04 -5.90 5.12
C LEU A 236 -0.64 -5.77 4.54
N ASN A 237 -0.21 -4.55 4.26
CA ASN A 237 1.08 -4.21 3.66
C ASN A 237 1.79 -3.11 4.48
N PRO A 238 3.12 -3.13 4.57
CA PRO A 238 4.05 -4.17 4.08
C PRO A 238 4.30 -5.30 5.08
N LEU A 239 3.81 -5.21 6.30
CA LEU A 239 4.10 -6.06 7.44
C LEU A 239 5.62 -6.33 7.56
N GLN A 240 6.34 -5.30 7.99
CA GLN A 240 7.81 -5.27 8.01
C GLN A 240 8.39 -6.24 9.05
N PRO A 241 9.17 -7.28 8.67
CA PRO A 241 9.65 -8.30 9.62
C PRO A 241 10.63 -7.76 10.68
N ASP A 242 11.25 -6.59 10.42
CA ASP A 242 12.09 -5.91 11.40
C ASP A 242 11.29 -5.32 12.59
N LEU A 243 9.98 -5.14 12.43
CA LEU A 243 9.09 -4.48 13.40
C LEU A 243 8.01 -5.42 13.95
N GLN A 244 7.66 -6.48 13.22
CA GLN A 244 6.50 -7.33 13.48
C GLN A 244 6.77 -8.76 13.00
N ASP A 245 6.32 -9.77 13.75
CA ASP A 245 6.49 -11.17 13.33
C ASP A 245 5.42 -11.57 12.30
N CYS A 246 5.86 -11.90 11.09
CA CYS A 246 4.97 -12.31 10.01
C CYS A 246 4.31 -13.67 10.25
N GLY A 247 5.01 -14.61 10.92
CA GLY A 247 4.48 -15.92 11.24
C GLY A 247 3.39 -15.84 12.31
N GLU A 248 3.64 -15.11 13.40
CA GLU A 248 2.64 -14.88 14.45
C GLU A 248 1.40 -14.18 13.89
N PHE A 249 1.58 -13.18 13.02
CA PHE A 249 0.47 -12.51 12.35
C PHE A 249 -0.32 -13.49 11.46
N ALA A 250 0.37 -14.25 10.60
CA ALA A 250 -0.27 -15.18 9.68
C ALA A 250 -1.08 -16.26 10.42
N GLU A 251 -0.59 -16.76 11.56
CA GLU A 251 -1.31 -17.73 12.39
C GLU A 251 -2.53 -17.08 13.06
N ALA A 252 -2.36 -15.93 13.70
CA ALA A 252 -3.42 -15.24 14.46
C ALA A 252 -4.58 -14.78 13.57
N TYR A 253 -4.28 -14.37 12.33
CA TYR A 253 -5.27 -13.78 11.42
C TYR A 253 -5.61 -14.67 10.21
N LYS A 254 -5.24 -15.95 10.26
CA LYS A 254 -5.50 -16.94 9.20
C LYS A 254 -6.97 -16.95 8.77
N GLY A 255 -7.20 -16.86 7.46
CA GLY A 255 -8.55 -16.82 6.88
C GLY A 255 -9.24 -15.46 6.95
N ARG A 256 -8.73 -14.52 7.75
CA ARG A 256 -9.28 -13.16 7.91
C ARG A 256 -8.46 -12.13 7.11
N THR A 257 -7.22 -11.94 7.47
CA THR A 257 -6.30 -10.98 6.84
C THR A 257 -4.96 -11.65 6.56
N GLY A 258 -4.53 -11.59 5.30
CA GLY A 258 -3.23 -12.09 4.85
C GLY A 258 -2.18 -10.98 4.78
N ILE A 259 -1.01 -11.35 4.26
CA ILE A 259 0.15 -10.49 4.14
C ILE A 259 0.41 -10.15 2.66
N TYR A 260 0.45 -8.86 2.33
CA TYR A 260 1.05 -8.35 1.11
C TYR A 260 2.38 -7.68 1.48
N GLY A 261 3.47 -8.45 1.57
CA GLY A 261 4.71 -7.93 2.14
C GLY A 261 5.67 -9.00 2.62
N GLY A 262 6.21 -8.81 3.83
CA GLY A 262 7.03 -9.78 4.56
C GLY A 262 8.52 -9.75 4.22
N LEU A 263 8.99 -8.87 3.34
CA LEU A 263 10.42 -8.75 3.01
C LEU A 263 11.13 -7.75 3.93
N TYR A 264 12.39 -8.05 4.26
CA TYR A 264 13.31 -7.12 4.96
C TYR A 264 13.73 -5.95 4.06
N THR A 265 12.82 -5.05 3.75
CA THR A 265 13.01 -3.98 2.77
C THR A 265 14.30 -3.18 3.01
N GLY A 266 14.51 -2.72 4.23
CA GLY A 266 15.67 -1.93 4.62
C GLY A 266 16.99 -2.72 4.71
N ARG A 267 17.01 -4.03 4.50
CA ARG A 267 18.18 -4.89 4.71
C ARG A 267 18.61 -5.71 3.51
N ILE A 268 17.74 -5.92 2.53
CA ILE A 268 18.00 -6.76 1.33
C ILE A 268 19.33 -6.36 0.65
N HIS A 269 19.61 -5.07 0.52
CA HIS A 269 20.82 -4.56 -0.12
C HIS A 269 22.12 -4.91 0.63
N MET A 270 22.03 -5.28 1.92
CA MET A 270 23.19 -5.67 2.76
C MET A 270 23.32 -7.20 2.87
N MET A 271 22.34 -7.97 2.39
CA MET A 271 22.32 -9.42 2.52
C MET A 271 23.05 -10.08 1.34
N ALA A 272 23.73 -11.19 1.62
CA ALA A 272 24.23 -12.06 0.57
C ALA A 272 23.06 -12.78 -0.15
N PRO A 273 23.22 -13.18 -1.42
CA PRO A 273 22.16 -13.90 -2.16
C PRO A 273 21.58 -15.10 -1.42
N ASP A 274 22.41 -15.91 -0.74
CA ASP A 274 21.93 -17.07 0.01
C ASP A 274 21.14 -16.70 1.27
N GLU A 275 21.48 -15.58 1.91
CA GLU A 275 20.70 -15.03 3.04
C GLU A 275 19.32 -14.53 2.59
N ILE A 276 19.25 -13.89 1.41
CA ILE A 276 17.98 -13.48 0.80
C ILE A 276 17.10 -14.70 0.53
N ARG A 277 17.67 -15.74 -0.06
CA ARG A 277 16.95 -16.98 -0.34
C ARG A 277 16.43 -17.64 0.94
N ALA A 278 17.28 -17.74 1.97
CA ALA A 278 16.90 -18.29 3.27
C ALA A 278 15.74 -17.50 3.91
N HIS A 279 15.79 -16.15 3.83
CA HIS A 279 14.71 -15.31 4.32
C HIS A 279 13.38 -15.55 3.58
N VAL A 280 13.41 -15.69 2.27
CA VAL A 280 12.19 -15.96 1.48
C VAL A 280 11.58 -17.30 1.82
N PHE A 281 12.40 -18.34 1.97
CA PHE A 281 11.93 -19.68 2.35
C PHE A 281 11.36 -19.70 3.78
N ASP A 282 12.02 -19.04 4.73
CA ASP A 282 11.53 -18.91 6.11
C ASP A 282 10.18 -18.18 6.15
N LEU A 283 10.03 -17.08 5.39
CA LEU A 283 8.76 -16.36 5.26
C LEU A 283 7.66 -17.25 4.69
N PHE A 284 7.96 -18.01 3.62
CA PHE A 284 7.00 -18.91 3.00
C PHE A 284 6.59 -20.05 3.94
N GLU A 285 7.55 -20.63 4.67
CA GLU A 285 7.28 -21.68 5.65
C GLU A 285 6.37 -21.17 6.78
N LYS A 286 6.62 -19.97 7.30
CA LYS A 286 5.90 -19.41 8.45
C LYS A 286 4.55 -18.78 8.10
N ALA A 287 4.45 -18.16 6.93
CA ALA A 287 3.30 -17.33 6.58
C ALA A 287 2.62 -17.69 5.26
N GLY A 288 3.22 -18.56 4.44
CA GLY A 288 2.68 -18.91 3.12
C GLY A 288 1.70 -20.07 3.12
N GLN A 289 1.79 -20.97 4.10
CA GLN A 289 1.06 -22.23 4.11
C GLN A 289 -0.47 -22.05 4.17
N GLY A 290 -1.17 -22.60 3.17
CA GLY A 290 -2.62 -22.47 3.07
C GLY A 290 -3.08 -21.17 2.36
N GLY A 291 -2.18 -20.47 1.68
CA GLY A 291 -2.45 -19.18 1.04
C GLY A 291 -2.37 -18.00 2.03
N GLY A 292 -2.89 -16.84 1.65
CA GLY A 292 -2.85 -15.63 2.50
C GLY A 292 -1.54 -14.84 2.42
N LEU A 293 -0.58 -15.23 1.56
CA LEU A 293 0.68 -14.52 1.35
C LEU A 293 0.81 -14.09 -0.11
N VAL A 294 1.06 -12.81 -0.32
CA VAL A 294 1.61 -12.22 -1.54
C VAL A 294 2.92 -11.56 -1.13
N VAL A 295 4.05 -12.10 -1.56
CA VAL A 295 5.35 -11.55 -1.18
C VAL A 295 5.54 -10.18 -1.82
N SER A 296 5.88 -9.18 -1.02
CA SER A 296 6.16 -7.84 -1.52
C SER A 296 7.21 -7.13 -0.67
N SER A 297 7.78 -6.09 -1.23
CA SER A 297 8.58 -5.11 -0.49
C SER A 297 7.87 -3.76 -0.53
N HIS A 298 8.19 -2.92 0.42
CA HIS A 298 8.20 -1.48 0.22
C HIS A 298 9.47 -1.10 -0.57
N ASP A 299 9.98 0.09 -0.51
CA ASP A 299 11.10 0.53 -1.34
C ASP A 299 12.43 -0.18 -1.02
N LEU A 300 12.84 -1.12 -1.87
CA LEU A 300 14.19 -1.66 -1.82
C LEU A 300 15.22 -0.55 -2.10
N ASP A 301 16.31 -0.55 -1.34
CA ASP A 301 17.37 0.48 -1.43
C ASP A 301 17.97 0.59 -2.85
N ILE A 302 18.37 1.80 -3.22
CA ILE A 302 19.00 2.10 -4.51
C ILE A 302 20.24 1.24 -4.80
N SER A 303 20.96 0.81 -3.76
CA SER A 303 22.14 -0.05 -3.87
C SER A 303 21.83 -1.52 -4.08
N THR A 304 20.56 -1.94 -4.02
CA THR A 304 20.15 -3.32 -4.30
C THR A 304 20.60 -3.74 -5.70
N THR A 305 21.45 -4.77 -5.75
CA THR A 305 22.07 -5.26 -6.98
C THR A 305 21.12 -6.18 -7.78
N GLU A 306 21.39 -6.32 -9.08
CA GLU A 306 20.63 -7.28 -9.90
C GLU A 306 20.81 -8.73 -9.41
N ASN A 307 21.99 -9.10 -8.89
CA ASN A 307 22.23 -10.42 -8.34
C ASN A 307 21.37 -10.70 -7.09
N GLN A 308 21.17 -9.69 -6.26
CA GLN A 308 20.24 -9.80 -5.12
C GLN A 308 18.78 -9.91 -5.58
N LEU A 309 18.38 -9.17 -6.62
CA LEU A 309 17.05 -9.31 -7.21
C LEU A 309 16.82 -10.69 -7.85
N GLU A 310 17.83 -11.25 -8.53
CA GLU A 310 17.76 -12.62 -9.07
C GLU A 310 17.61 -13.65 -7.96
N ALA A 311 18.36 -13.51 -6.85
CA ALA A 311 18.23 -14.39 -5.69
C ALA A 311 16.85 -14.29 -5.04
N LEU A 312 16.35 -13.06 -4.86
CA LEU A 312 15.03 -12.78 -4.30
C LEU A 312 13.92 -13.41 -5.15
N VAL A 313 13.84 -13.03 -6.42
CA VAL A 313 12.77 -13.51 -7.31
C VAL A 313 12.91 -15.01 -7.59
N GLY A 314 14.14 -15.53 -7.72
CA GLY A 314 14.39 -16.95 -7.86
C GLY A 314 13.83 -17.76 -6.70
N ALA A 315 14.14 -17.34 -5.46
CA ALA A 315 13.61 -18.01 -4.25
C ALA A 315 12.09 -17.94 -4.18
N ILE A 316 11.48 -16.78 -4.46
CA ILE A 316 10.01 -16.65 -4.44
C ILE A 316 9.36 -17.60 -5.46
N LYS A 317 9.93 -17.74 -6.66
CA LYS A 317 9.39 -18.64 -7.68
C LYS A 317 9.56 -20.12 -7.34
N GLU A 318 10.49 -20.47 -6.49
CA GLU A 318 10.68 -21.85 -5.96
C GLU A 318 9.72 -22.17 -4.80
N CYS A 319 9.09 -21.18 -4.17
CA CYS A 319 8.07 -21.39 -3.14
C CYS A 319 6.77 -21.89 -3.78
N ALA A 320 6.68 -23.19 -4.02
CA ALA A 320 5.51 -23.88 -4.58
C ALA A 320 4.73 -24.60 -3.46
N TYR A 321 3.42 -24.74 -3.65
CA TYR A 321 2.52 -25.43 -2.73
C TYR A 321 2.36 -26.89 -3.08
#